data_bc11d43d58443c443e5228329385f233
#
_entry.id   bc11d43d58443c443e5228329385f233
#
_cell.length_a   1.000
_cell.length_b   1.000
_cell.length_c   1.000
_cell.angle_alpha   90.00
_cell.angle_beta   90.00
_cell.angle_gamma   90.00
#
_symmetry.space_group_name_H-M   'P 1'
#
loop_
_entity.id
_entity.type
_entity.pdbx_description
1 polymer ?
#
loop_
_entity_poly.entity_id
_entity_poly.type
_entity_poly.pdbx_seq_one_letter_code
_entity_poly.pdbx_strand_id
1 'polypeptide(L)'
;MNARSILLALCGLILGGWLAYFAVNGGDMAPGLPQTQTSGKAQVGGPFTLTDQTGKRVTEKDFLGRYMLVFFGFTSCPDICPSGLQVMTAALDKLGAKADAVTPVFITIDSARDTPEKLSAYLKSFHPRLVGLTGSESEVAAAIKAYRVYVQKVPDEKTPSNYTFDHAAIFYLMGKDGAFIAPIPHTTDVDELARALSASLS
;
A
#
# COMPACT_ATOMS: atom_id res chain seq x y z
N MET A 1 43.76 65.01 12.13
CA MET A 1 42.77 63.89 12.36
C MET A 1 42.69 63.65 13.85
N ASN A 2 41.52 63.83 14.43
CA ASN A 2 41.37 63.75 15.89
C ASN A 2 41.35 62.27 16.32
N ALA A 3 41.95 61.96 17.47
CA ALA A 3 42.03 60.59 18.01
C ALA A 3 40.68 59.84 18.00
N ARG A 4 39.56 60.56 18.16
CA ARG A 4 38.19 60.00 18.03
C ARG A 4 37.88 59.50 16.63
N SER A 5 38.33 60.20 15.57
CA SER A 5 38.07 59.77 14.20
C SER A 5 38.89 58.53 13.79
N ILE A 6 40.09 58.38 14.35
CA ILE A 6 40.93 57.19 14.17
C ILE A 6 40.30 55.96 14.86
N LEU A 7 39.80 56.17 16.09
CA LEU A 7 39.17 55.11 16.85
C LEU A 7 37.88 54.56 16.19
N LEU A 8 37.07 55.47 15.65
CA LEU A 8 35.85 55.09 14.89
C LEU A 8 36.14 54.33 13.60
N ALA A 9 37.22 54.73 12.86
CA ALA A 9 37.65 54.08 11.67
C ALA A 9 38.19 52.64 11.93
N LEU A 10 38.94 52.46 13.04
CA LEU A 10 39.43 51.14 13.46
C LEU A 10 38.30 50.23 13.93
N CYS A 11 37.32 50.72 14.69
CA CYS A 11 36.14 49.94 15.04
C CYS A 11 35.30 49.48 13.85
N GLY A 12 35.15 50.36 12.84
CA GLY A 12 34.44 50.02 11.58
C GLY A 12 35.14 48.94 10.78
N LEU A 13 36.47 48.95 10.71
CA LEU A 13 37.26 47.95 10.01
C LEU A 13 37.22 46.56 10.74
N ILE A 14 37.25 46.58 12.08
CA ILE A 14 37.14 45.33 12.87
C ILE A 14 35.74 44.71 12.73
N LEU A 15 34.68 45.53 12.88
CA LEU A 15 33.30 45.03 12.66
C LEU A 15 33.07 44.54 11.22
N GLY A 16 33.53 45.28 10.24
CA GLY A 16 33.40 44.89 8.82
C GLY A 16 34.15 43.59 8.51
N GLY A 17 35.37 43.46 9.05
CA GLY A 17 36.18 42.22 8.90
C GLY A 17 35.51 41.01 9.58
N TRP A 18 34.91 41.22 10.76
CA TRP A 18 34.21 40.18 11.48
C TRP A 18 32.93 39.73 10.77
N LEU A 19 32.17 40.67 10.26
CA LEU A 19 30.98 40.38 9.44
C LEU A 19 31.34 39.66 8.11
N ALA A 20 32.40 40.11 7.44
CA ALA A 20 32.88 39.45 6.22
C ALA A 20 33.40 38.03 6.51
N TYR A 21 34.12 37.84 7.63
CA TYR A 21 34.59 36.50 8.05
C TYR A 21 33.41 35.56 8.33
N PHE A 22 32.36 36.02 9.02
CA PHE A 22 31.14 35.23 9.26
C PHE A 22 30.33 34.96 7.99
N ALA A 23 30.28 35.93 7.05
CA ALA A 23 29.58 35.72 5.81
C ALA A 23 30.27 34.70 4.87
N VAL A 24 31.59 34.60 4.95
CA VAL A 24 32.36 33.64 4.11
C VAL A 24 32.53 32.29 4.76
N ASN A 25 32.66 32.22 6.10
CA ASN A 25 32.87 30.97 6.83
C ASN A 25 31.68 30.48 7.66
N GLY A 26 30.58 31.26 7.75
CA GLY A 26 29.37 30.94 8.53
C GLY A 26 28.34 30.14 7.76
N GLY A 27 28.66 29.65 6.56
CA GLY A 27 27.71 28.95 5.69
C GLY A 27 27.25 27.56 6.16
N ASP A 28 27.82 27.00 7.22
CA ASP A 28 27.57 25.62 7.63
C ASP A 28 27.07 25.41 9.06
N MET A 29 26.50 26.43 9.69
CA MET A 29 25.83 26.26 10.98
C MET A 29 24.30 26.46 10.92
N ALA A 30 23.64 25.82 9.96
CA ALA A 30 22.29 25.34 10.19
C ALA A 30 22.42 24.06 11.02
N PRO A 31 21.79 23.94 12.21
CA PRO A 31 21.69 22.65 12.87
C PRO A 31 20.89 21.77 11.89
N GLY A 32 21.60 20.89 11.19
CA GLY A 32 20.97 19.90 10.32
C GLY A 32 20.00 19.13 11.20
N LEU A 33 18.69 19.33 10.94
CA LEU A 33 17.70 18.38 11.40
C LEU A 33 18.24 17.01 11.02
N PRO A 34 18.26 16.03 11.95
CA PRO A 34 18.68 14.69 11.62
C PRO A 34 17.82 14.23 10.44
N GLN A 35 18.40 14.19 9.26
CA GLN A 35 17.80 13.51 8.12
C GLN A 35 17.85 12.04 8.50
N THR A 36 16.79 11.56 9.14
CA THR A 36 16.51 10.13 9.18
C THR A 36 16.29 9.72 7.73
N GLN A 37 17.37 9.35 7.06
CA GLN A 37 17.32 8.57 5.84
C GLN A 37 16.77 7.20 6.24
N THR A 38 15.45 7.11 6.37
CA THR A 38 14.75 5.85 6.36
C THR A 38 14.78 5.33 4.92
N SER A 39 15.92 4.78 4.51
CA SER A 39 16.04 3.93 3.33
C SER A 39 15.45 2.54 3.60
N GLY A 40 14.41 2.47 4.42
CA GLY A 40 13.64 1.27 4.64
C GLY A 40 12.65 1.08 3.50
N LYS A 41 12.80 0.02 2.70
CA LYS A 41 11.69 -0.50 1.90
C LYS A 41 10.46 -0.55 2.80
N ALA A 42 9.35 0.05 2.39
CA ALA A 42 8.11 -0.03 3.14
C ALA A 42 7.80 -1.51 3.38
N GLN A 43 7.79 -1.95 4.64
CA GLN A 43 7.42 -3.31 4.99
C GLN A 43 5.90 -3.42 4.88
N VAL A 44 5.44 -3.81 3.70
CA VAL A 44 4.05 -4.14 3.37
C VAL A 44 4.01 -5.62 3.02
N GLY A 45 2.98 -6.31 3.48
CA GLY A 45 2.93 -7.77 3.43
C GLY A 45 3.66 -8.42 4.60
N GLY A 46 3.60 -9.73 4.66
CA GLY A 46 4.19 -10.53 5.73
C GLY A 46 3.44 -11.83 5.92
N PRO A 47 3.81 -12.62 6.94
CA PRO A 47 3.16 -13.91 7.19
C PRO A 47 1.69 -13.73 7.53
N PHE A 48 0.87 -14.58 6.96
CA PHE A 48 -0.54 -14.76 7.30
C PHE A 48 -0.90 -16.24 7.31
N THR A 49 -1.97 -16.59 7.99
CA THR A 49 -2.60 -17.89 7.91
C THR A 49 -4.09 -17.64 7.77
N LEU A 50 -4.66 -18.00 6.63
CA LEU A 50 -6.06 -17.77 6.27
C LEU A 50 -6.69 -19.05 5.74
N THR A 51 -7.97 -18.99 5.43
CA THR A 51 -8.73 -20.09 4.81
C THR A 51 -9.21 -19.62 3.43
N ASP A 52 -8.96 -20.41 2.39
CA ASP A 52 -9.43 -20.08 1.04
C ASP A 52 -10.93 -20.39 0.88
N GLN A 53 -11.49 -20.00 -0.27
CA GLN A 53 -12.90 -20.21 -0.61
C GLN A 53 -13.30 -21.69 -0.75
N THR A 54 -12.35 -22.63 -0.71
CA THR A 54 -12.60 -24.09 -0.69
C THR A 54 -12.56 -24.68 0.71
N GLY A 55 -12.22 -23.88 1.74
CA GLY A 55 -12.05 -24.32 3.11
C GLY A 55 -10.62 -24.77 3.45
N LYS A 56 -9.67 -24.70 2.50
CA LYS A 56 -8.29 -25.08 2.72
C LYS A 56 -7.54 -24.00 3.49
N ARG A 57 -6.72 -24.40 4.47
CA ARG A 57 -5.79 -23.49 5.17
C ARG A 57 -4.62 -23.16 4.25
N VAL A 58 -4.32 -21.87 4.13
CA VAL A 58 -3.23 -21.36 3.32
C VAL A 58 -2.43 -20.30 4.06
N THR A 59 -1.18 -20.16 3.66
CA THR A 59 -0.25 -19.13 4.16
C THR A 59 0.31 -18.32 3.00
N GLU A 60 1.03 -17.26 3.27
CA GLU A 60 1.75 -16.49 2.25
C GLU A 60 2.69 -17.37 1.41
N LYS A 61 3.20 -18.46 1.98
CA LYS A 61 4.14 -19.38 1.31
C LYS A 61 3.50 -20.18 0.19
N ASP A 62 2.19 -20.41 0.25
CA ASP A 62 1.44 -21.12 -0.80
C ASP A 62 1.37 -20.31 -2.11
N PHE A 63 1.72 -19.02 -2.07
CA PHE A 63 1.71 -18.10 -3.22
C PHE A 63 3.10 -17.78 -3.77
N LEU A 64 4.17 -18.31 -3.17
CA LEU A 64 5.54 -18.08 -3.64
C LEU A 64 5.78 -18.70 -5.02
N GLY A 65 6.73 -18.13 -5.77
CA GLY A 65 7.03 -18.52 -7.14
C GLY A 65 6.18 -17.82 -8.21
N ARG A 66 5.12 -17.11 -7.80
CA ARG A 66 4.26 -16.28 -8.66
C ARG A 66 4.13 -14.88 -8.08
N TYR A 67 3.83 -13.93 -8.93
CA TYR A 67 3.38 -12.62 -8.44
C TYR A 67 2.00 -12.78 -7.79
N MET A 68 1.73 -12.01 -6.73
CA MET A 68 0.42 -11.99 -6.12
C MET A 68 -0.16 -10.58 -6.25
N LEU A 69 -1.35 -10.46 -6.83
CA LEU A 69 -2.11 -9.22 -6.91
C LEU A 69 -3.23 -9.27 -5.88
N VAL A 70 -3.01 -8.58 -4.75
CA VAL A 70 -3.90 -8.64 -3.59
C VAL A 70 -4.83 -7.44 -3.57
N PHE A 71 -6.12 -7.69 -3.34
CA PHE A 71 -7.13 -6.67 -3.09
C PHE A 71 -7.88 -6.99 -1.79
N PHE A 72 -7.95 -6.02 -0.89
CA PHE A 72 -8.73 -6.15 0.34
C PHE A 72 -10.11 -5.56 0.13
N GLY A 73 -11.13 -6.24 0.61
CA GLY A 73 -12.52 -5.83 0.47
C GLY A 73 -13.49 -6.73 1.22
N PHE A 74 -14.78 -6.64 0.93
CA PHE A 74 -15.81 -7.50 1.52
C PHE A 74 -16.96 -7.73 0.53
N THR A 75 -17.61 -8.90 0.63
CA THR A 75 -18.61 -9.31 -0.37
C THR A 75 -19.87 -8.46 -0.37
N SER A 76 -20.17 -7.81 0.74
CA SER A 76 -21.35 -6.94 0.90
C SER A 76 -21.07 -5.47 0.52
N CYS A 77 -19.89 -5.16 -0.03
CA CYS A 77 -19.58 -3.85 -0.58
C CYS A 77 -20.40 -3.60 -1.85
N PRO A 78 -21.15 -2.46 -1.93
CA PRO A 78 -22.09 -2.27 -3.04
C PRO A 78 -21.43 -1.85 -4.36
N ASP A 79 -20.23 -1.29 -4.33
CA ASP A 79 -19.65 -0.61 -5.51
C ASP A 79 -18.14 -0.89 -5.70
N ILE A 80 -17.29 -0.39 -4.83
CA ILE A 80 -15.82 -0.38 -5.04
C ILE A 80 -15.23 -1.79 -5.16
N CYS A 81 -15.69 -2.75 -4.34
CA CYS A 81 -15.14 -4.10 -4.38
C CYS A 81 -15.52 -4.86 -5.66
N PRO A 82 -16.80 -4.92 -6.09
CA PRO A 82 -17.12 -5.59 -7.35
C PRO A 82 -16.50 -4.86 -8.55
N SER A 83 -16.46 -3.53 -8.60
CA SER A 83 -15.80 -2.80 -9.70
C SER A 83 -14.31 -3.07 -9.75
N GLY A 84 -13.61 -3.08 -8.61
CA GLY A 84 -12.19 -3.41 -8.54
C GLY A 84 -11.88 -4.83 -8.99
N LEU A 85 -12.69 -5.81 -8.61
CA LEU A 85 -12.52 -7.19 -9.05
C LEU A 85 -12.83 -7.38 -10.54
N GLN A 86 -13.78 -6.62 -11.11
CA GLN A 86 -14.04 -6.61 -12.56
C GLN A 86 -12.84 -6.03 -13.32
N VAL A 87 -12.28 -4.92 -12.86
CA VAL A 87 -11.09 -4.31 -13.46
C VAL A 87 -9.89 -5.26 -13.35
N MET A 88 -9.68 -5.88 -12.19
CA MET A 88 -8.65 -6.90 -12.01
C MET A 88 -8.81 -8.07 -13.01
N THR A 89 -10.04 -8.57 -13.17
CA THR A 89 -10.36 -9.65 -14.12
C THR A 89 -10.01 -9.24 -15.53
N ALA A 90 -10.53 -8.11 -16.00
CA ALA A 90 -10.31 -7.64 -17.35
C ALA A 90 -8.83 -7.29 -17.63
N ALA A 91 -8.10 -6.77 -16.65
CA ALA A 91 -6.67 -6.50 -16.77
C ALA A 91 -5.86 -7.80 -16.92
N LEU A 92 -6.21 -8.85 -16.18
CA LEU A 92 -5.58 -10.17 -16.32
C LEU A 92 -5.89 -10.80 -17.68
N ASP A 93 -7.13 -10.73 -18.17
CA ASP A 93 -7.50 -11.19 -19.50
C ASP A 93 -6.70 -10.47 -20.59
N LYS A 94 -6.52 -9.15 -20.44
CA LYS A 94 -5.74 -8.32 -21.37
C LYS A 94 -4.24 -8.66 -21.38
N LEU A 95 -3.67 -9.10 -20.26
CA LEU A 95 -2.29 -9.55 -20.16
C LEU A 95 -2.05 -10.87 -20.92
N GLY A 96 -3.09 -11.64 -21.20
CA GLY A 96 -2.99 -12.94 -21.88
C GLY A 96 -2.04 -13.90 -21.16
N ALA A 97 -1.11 -14.51 -21.86
CA ALA A 97 -0.17 -15.49 -21.27
C ALA A 97 0.70 -14.92 -20.12
N LYS A 98 0.95 -13.61 -20.08
CA LYS A 98 1.68 -13.00 -18.95
C LYS A 98 0.90 -13.09 -17.64
N ALA A 99 -0.43 -13.13 -17.70
CA ALA A 99 -1.27 -13.29 -16.51
C ALA A 99 -1.04 -14.62 -15.80
N ASP A 100 -0.47 -15.63 -16.47
CA ASP A 100 -0.16 -16.93 -15.85
C ASP A 100 0.88 -16.80 -14.74
N ALA A 101 1.70 -15.77 -14.77
CA ALA A 101 2.66 -15.47 -13.70
C ALA A 101 2.01 -14.80 -12.48
N VAL A 102 0.73 -14.39 -12.55
CA VAL A 102 0.04 -13.65 -11.48
C VAL A 102 -1.05 -14.51 -10.84
N THR A 103 -1.06 -14.56 -9.53
CA THR A 103 -2.17 -15.09 -8.73
C THR A 103 -2.99 -13.91 -8.21
N PRO A 104 -4.22 -13.69 -8.69
CA PRO A 104 -5.12 -12.70 -8.12
C PRO A 104 -5.68 -13.21 -6.80
N VAL A 105 -5.69 -12.35 -5.78
CA VAL A 105 -6.12 -12.70 -4.42
C VAL A 105 -7.06 -11.61 -3.88
N PHE A 106 -8.19 -12.04 -3.37
CA PHE A 106 -9.13 -11.20 -2.62
C PHE A 106 -9.11 -11.62 -1.16
N ILE A 107 -8.71 -10.70 -0.27
CA ILE A 107 -8.70 -10.96 1.18
C ILE A 107 -9.87 -10.19 1.80
N THR A 108 -10.77 -10.91 2.46
CA THR A 108 -11.87 -10.22 3.14
C THR A 108 -11.38 -9.42 4.34
N ILE A 109 -12.05 -8.28 4.58
CA ILE A 109 -11.91 -7.49 5.81
C ILE A 109 -13.08 -7.72 6.76
N ASP A 110 -14.04 -8.58 6.38
CA ASP A 110 -15.29 -8.84 7.10
C ASP A 110 -15.48 -10.35 7.33
N SER A 111 -14.62 -10.93 8.14
CA SER A 111 -14.66 -12.35 8.47
C SER A 111 -15.97 -12.81 9.12
N ALA A 112 -16.71 -11.89 9.74
CA ALA A 112 -18.00 -12.21 10.36
C ALA A 112 -19.08 -12.55 9.32
N ARG A 113 -19.06 -11.94 8.15
CA ARG A 113 -20.04 -12.16 7.08
C ARG A 113 -19.52 -13.00 5.93
N ASP A 114 -18.21 -12.98 5.67
CA ASP A 114 -17.58 -13.58 4.50
C ASP A 114 -16.99 -14.95 4.83
N THR A 115 -17.87 -15.96 4.90
CA THR A 115 -17.45 -17.37 5.03
C THR A 115 -16.81 -17.90 3.75
N PRO A 116 -16.06 -19.02 3.78
CA PRO A 116 -15.53 -19.66 2.57
C PRO A 116 -16.60 -19.88 1.49
N GLU A 117 -17.78 -20.36 1.88
CA GLU A 117 -18.90 -20.64 0.97
C GLU A 117 -19.40 -19.35 0.31
N LYS A 118 -19.53 -18.26 1.10
CA LYS A 118 -19.98 -16.97 0.59
C LYS A 118 -18.95 -16.36 -0.37
N LEU A 119 -17.66 -16.45 -0.03
CA LEU A 119 -16.58 -16.07 -0.94
C LEU A 119 -16.61 -16.90 -2.21
N SER A 120 -16.75 -18.22 -2.10
CA SER A 120 -16.86 -19.10 -3.27
C SER A 120 -17.99 -18.70 -4.20
N ALA A 121 -19.18 -18.37 -3.64
CA ALA A 121 -20.32 -17.93 -4.44
C ALA A 121 -20.06 -16.57 -5.10
N TYR A 122 -19.51 -15.60 -4.37
CA TYR A 122 -19.24 -14.25 -4.84
C TYR A 122 -18.20 -14.23 -5.96
N LEU A 123 -17.11 -14.99 -5.79
CA LEU A 123 -15.97 -14.97 -6.73
C LEU A 123 -16.25 -15.66 -8.05
N LYS A 124 -17.32 -16.47 -8.18
CA LYS A 124 -17.73 -17.08 -9.47
C LYS A 124 -18.01 -16.08 -10.58
N SER A 125 -18.30 -14.82 -10.22
CA SER A 125 -18.59 -13.75 -11.18
C SER A 125 -17.34 -13.05 -11.71
N PHE A 126 -16.16 -13.48 -11.30
CA PHE A 126 -14.87 -12.84 -11.63
C PHE A 126 -13.89 -13.83 -12.27
N HIS A 127 -12.62 -13.47 -12.32
CA HIS A 127 -11.58 -14.27 -12.95
C HIS A 127 -11.48 -15.68 -12.32
N PRO A 128 -11.44 -16.76 -13.11
CA PRO A 128 -11.51 -18.15 -12.59
C PRO A 128 -10.33 -18.53 -11.67
N ARG A 129 -9.20 -17.84 -11.76
CA ARG A 129 -8.04 -18.05 -10.90
C ARG A 129 -8.04 -17.17 -9.65
N LEU A 130 -9.09 -16.37 -9.44
CA LEU A 130 -9.18 -15.50 -8.26
C LEU A 130 -9.33 -16.35 -7.00
N VAL A 131 -8.42 -16.16 -6.06
CA VAL A 131 -8.41 -16.83 -4.78
C VAL A 131 -9.01 -15.90 -3.73
N GLY A 132 -10.06 -16.33 -3.05
CA GLY A 132 -10.66 -15.60 -1.93
C GLY A 132 -10.17 -16.13 -0.61
N LEU A 133 -9.76 -15.25 0.27
CA LEU A 133 -9.22 -15.60 1.57
C LEU A 133 -10.07 -14.99 2.69
N THR A 134 -10.38 -15.81 3.69
CA THR A 134 -11.06 -15.45 4.94
C THR A 134 -10.38 -16.13 6.12
N GLY A 135 -10.92 -15.99 7.32
CA GLY A 135 -10.39 -16.64 8.52
C GLY A 135 -11.11 -16.17 9.75
N SER A 136 -10.59 -16.47 10.92
CA SER A 136 -11.05 -15.84 12.17
C SER A 136 -10.82 -14.32 12.15
N GLU A 137 -11.52 -13.59 12.97
CA GLU A 137 -11.35 -12.13 13.10
C GLU A 137 -9.89 -11.75 13.39
N SER A 138 -9.22 -12.51 14.25
CA SER A 138 -7.81 -12.27 14.59
C SER A 138 -6.85 -12.55 13.42
N GLU A 139 -7.12 -13.57 12.61
CA GLU A 139 -6.30 -13.89 11.43
C GLU A 139 -6.45 -12.84 10.33
N VAL A 140 -7.69 -12.41 10.07
CA VAL A 140 -7.96 -11.33 9.12
C VAL A 140 -7.35 -10.01 9.60
N ALA A 141 -7.48 -9.68 10.90
CA ALA A 141 -6.85 -8.50 11.47
C ALA A 141 -5.31 -8.54 11.37
N ALA A 142 -4.70 -9.71 11.52
CA ALA A 142 -3.26 -9.89 11.33
C ALA A 142 -2.84 -9.62 9.88
N ALA A 143 -3.59 -10.10 8.89
CA ALA A 143 -3.35 -9.84 7.47
C ALA A 143 -3.52 -8.34 7.14
N ILE A 144 -4.59 -7.70 7.60
CA ILE A 144 -4.84 -6.25 7.46
C ILE A 144 -3.64 -5.46 8.01
N LYS A 145 -3.16 -5.82 9.20
CA LYS A 145 -2.01 -5.17 9.84
C LYS A 145 -0.72 -5.39 9.04
N ALA A 146 -0.46 -6.61 8.57
CA ALA A 146 0.73 -6.95 7.80
C ALA A 146 0.79 -6.15 6.49
N TYR A 147 -0.33 -5.98 5.81
CA TYR A 147 -0.42 -5.20 4.57
C TYR A 147 -0.64 -3.70 4.80
N ARG A 148 -0.74 -3.26 6.07
CA ARG A 148 -0.97 -1.86 6.48
C ARG A 148 -2.22 -1.25 5.82
N VAL A 149 -3.25 -2.07 5.67
CA VAL A 149 -4.52 -1.63 5.10
C VAL A 149 -5.26 -0.79 6.13
N TYR A 150 -5.70 0.40 5.72
CA TYR A 150 -6.66 1.15 6.52
C TYR A 150 -8.03 0.48 6.42
N VAL A 151 -8.61 0.16 7.56
CA VAL A 151 -9.96 -0.42 7.69
C VAL A 151 -10.63 0.16 8.92
N GLN A 152 -11.83 0.69 8.74
CA GLN A 152 -12.67 1.17 9.83
C GLN A 152 -14.10 0.64 9.65
N LYS A 153 -14.60 -0.07 10.65
CA LYS A 153 -16.01 -0.46 10.71
C LYS A 153 -16.85 0.76 11.09
N VAL A 154 -17.85 1.09 10.27
CA VAL A 154 -18.73 2.25 10.46
C VAL A 154 -20.19 1.80 10.52
N PRO A 155 -21.03 2.44 11.35
CA PRO A 155 -22.47 2.17 11.37
C PRO A 155 -23.10 2.51 10.02
N ASP A 156 -24.02 1.66 9.55
CA ASP A 156 -24.82 1.91 8.36
C ASP A 156 -26.18 1.21 8.49
N GLU A 157 -27.18 1.97 8.87
CA GLU A 157 -28.56 1.49 9.06
C GLU A 157 -29.24 1.04 7.75
N LYS A 158 -28.66 1.36 6.59
CA LYS A 158 -29.16 0.93 5.28
C LYS A 158 -28.77 -0.50 4.94
N THR A 159 -27.80 -1.07 5.68
CA THR A 159 -27.39 -2.46 5.50
C THR A 159 -28.11 -3.39 6.47
N PRO A 160 -28.42 -4.65 6.09
CA PRO A 160 -29.07 -5.60 6.99
C PRO A 160 -28.29 -5.88 8.27
N SER A 161 -27.00 -5.65 8.26
CA SER A 161 -26.09 -5.87 9.41
C SER A 161 -25.86 -4.62 10.25
N ASN A 162 -26.45 -3.48 9.88
CA ASN A 162 -26.28 -2.17 10.50
C ASN A 162 -24.83 -1.64 10.51
N TYR A 163 -23.97 -2.15 9.62
CA TYR A 163 -22.62 -1.63 9.44
C TYR A 163 -22.07 -1.85 8.04
N THR A 164 -21.10 -1.05 7.69
CA THR A 164 -20.23 -1.19 6.53
C THR A 164 -18.77 -0.95 6.94
N PHE A 165 -17.85 -0.92 5.96
CA PHE A 165 -16.45 -0.59 6.19
C PHE A 165 -16.02 0.56 5.31
N ASP A 166 -15.25 1.48 5.90
CA ASP A 166 -14.39 2.40 5.18
C ASP A 166 -12.99 1.79 5.13
N HIS A 167 -12.44 1.63 3.94
CA HIS A 167 -11.13 1.02 3.76
C HIS A 167 -10.37 1.54 2.54
N ALA A 168 -9.05 1.39 2.56
CA ALA A 168 -8.23 1.74 1.41
C ALA A 168 -8.48 0.79 0.23
N ALA A 169 -8.90 1.33 -0.92
CA ALA A 169 -9.07 0.60 -2.16
C ALA A 169 -7.75 0.62 -2.96
N ILE A 170 -6.88 -0.34 -2.69
CA ILE A 170 -5.53 -0.45 -3.27
C ILE A 170 -5.29 -1.89 -3.69
N PHE A 171 -4.73 -2.10 -4.87
CA PHE A 171 -4.14 -3.37 -5.26
C PHE A 171 -2.68 -3.41 -4.78
N TYR A 172 -2.31 -4.47 -4.08
CA TYR A 172 -0.95 -4.69 -3.63
C TYR A 172 -0.27 -5.71 -4.55
N LEU A 173 0.76 -5.29 -5.26
CA LEU A 173 1.56 -6.20 -6.08
C LEU A 173 2.72 -6.74 -5.25
N MET A 174 2.77 -8.07 -5.12
CA MET A 174 3.82 -8.80 -4.42
C MET A 174 4.65 -9.59 -5.42
N GLY A 175 5.95 -9.68 -5.18
CA GLY A 175 6.90 -10.44 -5.98
C GLY A 175 6.80 -11.95 -5.78
N LYS A 176 7.50 -12.68 -6.64
CA LYS A 176 7.61 -14.16 -6.58
C LYS A 176 8.23 -14.66 -5.28
N ASP A 177 9.00 -13.83 -4.62
CA ASP A 177 9.60 -14.03 -3.29
C ASP A 177 8.72 -13.58 -2.12
N GLY A 178 7.52 -13.09 -2.40
CA GLY A 178 6.60 -12.52 -1.44
C GLY A 178 6.94 -11.09 -1.00
N ALA A 179 7.97 -10.47 -1.57
CA ALA A 179 8.31 -9.09 -1.25
C ALA A 179 7.33 -8.11 -1.91
N PHE A 180 7.04 -7.01 -1.21
CA PHE A 180 6.23 -5.93 -1.74
C PHE A 180 6.93 -5.22 -2.89
N ILE A 181 6.23 -5.07 -4.02
CA ILE A 181 6.71 -4.36 -5.21
C ILE A 181 6.13 -2.96 -5.25
N ALA A 182 4.81 -2.84 -5.33
CA ALA A 182 4.13 -1.55 -5.48
C ALA A 182 2.68 -1.59 -5.00
N PRO A 183 2.16 -0.46 -4.49
CA PRO A 183 0.73 -0.23 -4.41
C PRO A 183 0.24 0.26 -5.77
N ILE A 184 -0.88 -0.24 -6.24
CA ILE A 184 -1.56 0.28 -7.42
C ILE A 184 -2.93 0.81 -6.93
N PRO A 185 -3.18 2.11 -6.98
CA PRO A 185 -4.45 2.66 -6.56
C PRO A 185 -5.61 2.03 -7.33
N HIS A 186 -6.77 1.93 -6.69
CA HIS A 186 -7.98 1.51 -7.40
C HIS A 186 -8.23 2.44 -8.59
N THR A 187 -8.46 1.83 -9.74
CA THR A 187 -8.80 2.53 -10.98
C THR A 187 -9.98 1.81 -11.62
N THR A 188 -10.76 2.52 -12.42
CA THR A 188 -11.77 1.96 -13.31
C THR A 188 -11.24 1.73 -14.73
N ASP A 189 -10.00 2.16 -15.01
CA ASP A 189 -9.31 1.98 -16.28
C ASP A 189 -8.53 0.66 -16.28
N VAL A 190 -9.05 -0.31 -17.03
CA VAL A 190 -8.44 -1.64 -17.22
C VAL A 190 -7.04 -1.54 -17.83
N ASP A 191 -6.82 -0.59 -18.74
CA ASP A 191 -5.56 -0.41 -19.44
C ASP A 191 -4.48 0.14 -18.50
N GLU A 192 -4.85 0.99 -17.56
CA GLU A 192 -3.96 1.49 -16.53
C GLU A 192 -3.45 0.35 -15.65
N LEU A 193 -4.34 -0.49 -15.13
CA LEU A 193 -3.95 -1.63 -14.31
C LEU A 193 -3.11 -2.64 -15.12
N ALA A 194 -3.52 -2.96 -16.36
CA ALA A 194 -2.78 -3.89 -17.21
C ALA A 194 -1.37 -3.37 -17.53
N ARG A 195 -1.21 -2.07 -17.80
CA ARG A 195 0.12 -1.45 -18.02
C ARG A 195 0.97 -1.50 -16.77
N ALA A 196 0.42 -1.15 -15.61
CA ALA A 196 1.14 -1.18 -14.33
C ALA A 196 1.64 -2.60 -14.01
N LEU A 197 0.81 -3.61 -14.20
CA LEU A 197 1.18 -5.00 -14.04
C LEU A 197 2.26 -5.40 -15.07
N SER A 198 2.04 -5.13 -16.36
CA SER A 198 2.99 -5.53 -17.42
C SER A 198 4.39 -4.94 -17.22
N ALA A 199 4.48 -3.72 -16.68
CA ALA A 199 5.76 -3.07 -16.37
C ALA A 199 6.51 -3.71 -15.20
N SER A 200 5.79 -4.41 -14.31
CA SER A 200 6.35 -5.02 -13.10
C SER A 200 6.62 -6.52 -13.25
N LEU A 201 6.02 -7.17 -14.25
CA LEU A 201 6.19 -8.60 -14.51
C LEU A 201 7.43 -8.83 -15.40
N SER A 202 8.52 -9.22 -14.79
CA SER A 202 9.80 -9.56 -15.44
C SER A 202 10.11 -11.04 -15.35
#